data_cf0da89e52695161a618b3d5b87ae8f8
#
_entry.id   cf0da89e52695161a618b3d5b87ae8f8
#
_cell.length_a   1.000
_cell.length_b   1.000
_cell.length_c   1.000
_cell.angle_alpha   90.00
_cell.angle_beta   90.00
_cell.angle_gamma   90.00
#
_symmetry.space_group_name_H-M   'P 1'
#
loop_
_entity.id
_entity.type
_entity.pdbx_description
1 polymer ?
#
loop_
_entity_poly.entity_id
_entity_poly.type
_entity_poly.pdbx_seq_one_letter_code
_entity_poly.pdbx_strand_id
1 'polypeptide(L)'
;MLRRDLLALARLVAVLTMACLLACRPAPPTNGAEQAAEVPADTTANDTAGGDEESHNAVTEVTPGPDVGGTPGERLQPTDLTYEGAFRLPEDFNWGARGLCFYPNGAGGNGSLLVTGFELLFDPAHPGESCYDPNWDCGAYCGEVAIPAPARAADWHDLPEATLLRPLTQFDGDLAATVHREYVHVEDLAYVPRRGSQTQDKLYGSLVVWYAEGAFGEDTFPTVWLANLDGTGAHGMFHIGPHETPFHGRKMGAYLFTVPTWYADQYLGGRTLVTGRCRGTPADGTEPVTTRGGSQGPTLFVFRACDTDDPTGDLDALPMLYYRVSFPGCAGPNVGDPANCDYPDFTMCDEWTGGAFVEGTGRRAILLLGHKGLGNNCYDEPPVNCHDPCSDDHGYHCQPYERQVIFYDVDALGQTALGQHNPWTVLPYTIWRPTEFYLGPTTCWNAGGMAFDRENRRLFMVERGLDDDTNAAVVHVWSL
;
A
#
# COMPACT_ATOMS: atom_id res chain seq x y z
N MET A 1 -28.02 -12.18 -29.11
CA MET A 1 -28.23 -10.76 -29.39
C MET A 1 -29.16 -10.10 -28.36
N LEU A 2 -30.38 -10.54 -28.11
CA LEU A 2 -31.31 -9.85 -27.16
C LEU A 2 -30.86 -9.78 -25.69
N ARG A 3 -30.03 -10.69 -25.19
CA ARG A 3 -29.57 -10.71 -23.81
C ARG A 3 -28.43 -9.71 -23.53
N ARG A 4 -27.58 -9.45 -24.52
CA ARG A 4 -26.49 -8.44 -24.40
C ARG A 4 -27.02 -7.02 -24.37
N ASP A 5 -28.04 -6.74 -25.18
CA ASP A 5 -28.62 -5.39 -25.25
C ASP A 5 -29.45 -5.03 -24.01
N LEU A 6 -30.00 -6.00 -23.28
CA LEU A 6 -30.72 -5.79 -22.04
C LEU A 6 -29.77 -5.49 -20.86
N LEU A 7 -28.59 -6.08 -20.84
CA LEU A 7 -27.55 -5.81 -19.83
C LEU A 7 -26.91 -4.43 -20.03
N ALA A 8 -26.66 -4.03 -21.26
CA ALA A 8 -26.15 -2.69 -21.58
C ALA A 8 -27.16 -1.60 -21.21
N LEU A 9 -28.45 -1.84 -21.48
CA LEU A 9 -29.51 -0.88 -21.13
C LEU A 9 -29.73 -0.77 -19.62
N ALA A 10 -29.58 -1.88 -18.87
CA ALA A 10 -29.65 -1.86 -17.41
C ALA A 10 -28.48 -1.10 -16.77
N ARG A 11 -27.27 -1.24 -17.34
CA ARG A 11 -26.07 -0.49 -16.88
C ARG A 11 -26.17 1.02 -17.17
N LEU A 12 -26.68 1.39 -18.33
CA LEU A 12 -26.89 2.80 -18.68
C LEU A 12 -27.95 3.48 -17.79
N VAL A 13 -28.99 2.75 -17.39
CA VAL A 13 -30.01 3.28 -16.46
C VAL A 13 -29.46 3.39 -15.04
N ALA A 14 -28.60 2.50 -14.60
CA ALA A 14 -27.96 2.57 -13.28
C ALA A 14 -27.01 3.78 -13.16
N VAL A 15 -26.19 4.04 -14.18
CA VAL A 15 -25.26 5.19 -14.22
C VAL A 15 -26.04 6.52 -14.26
N LEU A 16 -27.10 6.60 -15.06
CA LEU A 16 -27.94 7.80 -15.12
C LEU A 16 -28.75 8.04 -13.83
N THR A 17 -29.14 6.99 -13.10
CA THR A 17 -29.83 7.13 -11.81
C THR A 17 -28.87 7.59 -10.71
N MET A 18 -27.62 7.15 -10.75
CA MET A 18 -26.60 7.56 -9.80
C MET A 18 -26.21 9.03 -9.97
N ALA A 19 -26.06 9.52 -11.21
CA ALA A 19 -25.82 10.94 -11.50
C ALA A 19 -26.99 11.85 -11.07
N CYS A 20 -28.25 11.39 -11.14
CA CYS A 20 -29.40 12.14 -10.68
C CYS A 20 -29.59 12.13 -9.15
N LEU A 21 -29.15 11.12 -8.44
CA LEU A 21 -29.26 11.04 -6.99
C LEU A 21 -28.20 11.87 -6.25
N LEU A 22 -27.03 12.07 -6.85
CA LEU A 22 -26.00 12.98 -6.35
C LEU A 22 -26.38 14.46 -6.49
N ALA A 23 -27.21 14.81 -7.46
CA ALA A 23 -27.65 16.20 -7.69
C ALA A 23 -28.79 16.70 -6.78
N CYS A 24 -29.39 15.85 -5.94
CA CYS A 24 -30.59 16.19 -5.15
C CYS A 24 -30.48 15.96 -3.64
N ARG A 25 -29.30 15.99 -3.04
CA ARG A 25 -29.19 15.96 -1.57
C ARG A 25 -29.29 17.38 -1.00
N PRO A 26 -30.19 17.65 -0.06
CA PRO A 26 -30.17 18.89 0.69
C PRO A 26 -28.96 18.91 1.64
N ALA A 27 -28.28 20.05 1.69
CA ALA A 27 -27.15 20.29 2.57
C ALA A 27 -27.52 20.02 4.04
N PRO A 28 -26.62 19.41 4.84
CA PRO A 28 -26.84 19.25 6.27
C PRO A 28 -26.91 20.61 6.95
N PRO A 29 -27.66 20.75 8.06
CA PRO A 29 -27.83 22.01 8.74
C PRO A 29 -26.49 22.45 9.37
N THR A 30 -26.04 23.65 9.02
CA THR A 30 -24.92 24.32 9.64
C THR A 30 -25.22 24.64 11.08
N ASN A 31 -24.58 23.96 12.02
CA ASN A 31 -24.55 24.34 13.41
C ASN A 31 -23.45 25.38 13.66
N GLY A 32 -23.94 26.43 14.20
CA GLY A 32 -23.44 27.63 14.83
C GLY A 32 -21.95 27.85 15.00
N ALA A 33 -21.59 29.05 14.56
CA ALA A 33 -20.35 29.72 14.87
C ALA A 33 -20.01 29.69 16.37
N GLU A 34 -18.86 29.16 16.72
CA GLU A 34 -18.19 29.45 17.97
C GLU A 34 -17.14 30.54 17.75
N GLN A 35 -17.35 31.63 18.48
CA GLN A 35 -16.53 32.83 18.47
C GLN A 35 -15.13 32.54 19.04
N ALA A 36 -14.13 32.99 18.31
CA ALA A 36 -12.77 33.10 18.82
C ALA A 36 -12.74 34.05 20.02
N ALA A 37 -12.36 33.58 21.16
CA ALA A 37 -12.04 34.39 22.32
C ALA A 37 -10.54 34.72 22.30
N GLU A 38 -10.24 36.00 22.18
CA GLU A 38 -8.91 36.57 22.41
C GLU A 38 -8.46 36.31 23.86
N VAL A 39 -7.27 35.75 24.01
CA VAL A 39 -6.57 35.65 25.31
C VAL A 39 -5.48 36.72 25.37
N PRO A 40 -5.51 37.61 26.36
CA PRO A 40 -4.48 38.62 26.52
C PRO A 40 -3.19 38.02 27.11
N ALA A 41 -2.08 38.46 26.57
CA ALA A 41 -0.75 38.22 27.14
C ALA A 41 -0.63 38.83 28.54
N ASP A 42 -0.24 38.04 29.51
CA ASP A 42 0.36 38.59 30.74
C ASP A 42 1.62 37.80 31.11
N THR A 43 2.65 38.58 31.37
CA THR A 43 3.98 38.21 31.81
C THR A 43 3.98 38.06 33.32
N THR A 44 4.65 37.06 33.88
CA THR A 44 5.75 37.17 34.90
C THR A 44 6.04 35.82 35.58
N ALA A 45 7.29 35.57 35.60
CA ALA A 45 8.20 34.75 36.38
C ALA A 45 7.75 34.13 37.73
N ASN A 46 8.25 32.96 37.96
CA ASN A 46 9.14 32.45 39.01
C ASN A 46 8.74 31.11 39.67
N ASP A 47 9.72 30.21 39.57
CA ASP A 47 10.22 29.24 40.56
C ASP A 47 9.24 28.28 41.29
N THR A 48 9.38 27.00 41.12
CA THR A 48 10.20 26.11 41.97
C THR A 48 10.00 24.64 41.63
N ALA A 49 11.10 23.93 41.73
CA ALA A 49 11.36 22.50 41.55
C ALA A 49 10.31 21.52 42.11
N GLY A 50 10.06 20.47 41.33
CA GLY A 50 9.44 19.22 41.76
C GLY A 50 9.64 18.21 40.64
N GLY A 51 10.68 17.37 40.76
CA GLY A 51 10.96 16.35 39.74
C GLY A 51 9.98 15.20 39.83
N ASP A 52 9.47 14.82 38.68
CA ASP A 52 9.04 13.47 38.36
C ASP A 52 9.67 13.10 37.01
N GLU A 53 10.66 12.22 37.07
CA GLU A 53 11.29 11.65 35.89
C GLU A 53 10.31 10.73 35.19
N GLU A 54 9.52 11.25 34.25
CA GLU A 54 8.93 10.44 33.21
C GLU A 54 10.06 9.99 32.27
N SER A 55 10.32 8.71 32.30
CA SER A 55 11.20 8.00 31.40
C SER A 55 10.65 8.10 29.96
N HIS A 56 10.95 9.17 29.29
CA HIS A 56 10.84 9.24 27.83
C HIS A 56 11.92 8.30 27.28
N ASN A 57 11.50 7.19 26.70
CA ASN A 57 12.33 6.40 25.81
C ASN A 57 12.66 7.26 24.58
N ALA A 58 13.61 8.15 24.72
CA ALA A 58 14.20 8.86 23.62
C ALA A 58 14.81 7.81 22.69
N VAL A 59 14.31 7.73 21.46
CA VAL A 59 15.00 7.06 20.37
C VAL A 59 16.36 7.74 20.26
N THR A 60 17.36 7.11 20.83
CA THR A 60 18.73 7.66 20.85
C THR A 60 19.19 7.65 19.40
N GLU A 61 19.50 8.82 18.86
CA GLU A 61 20.07 8.98 17.54
C GLU A 61 21.37 8.15 17.50
N VAL A 62 21.36 7.08 16.71
CA VAL A 62 22.51 6.18 16.60
C VAL A 62 23.51 6.87 15.67
N THR A 63 24.65 7.26 16.20
CA THR A 63 25.77 7.71 15.38
C THR A 63 26.22 6.56 14.49
N PRO A 64 26.39 6.75 13.17
CA PRO A 64 26.83 5.67 12.27
C PRO A 64 28.11 5.04 12.80
N GLY A 65 28.04 3.78 13.17
CA GLY A 65 29.22 2.98 13.52
C GLY A 65 30.03 2.65 12.25
N PRO A 66 31.31 2.30 12.36
CA PRO A 66 32.11 1.91 11.22
C PRO A 66 31.49 0.67 10.53
N ASP A 67 31.49 0.67 9.21
CA ASP A 67 31.03 -0.42 8.33
C ASP A 67 31.49 -1.77 8.88
N VAL A 68 30.54 -2.60 9.36
CA VAL A 68 30.84 -3.95 9.78
C VAL A 68 30.81 -4.82 8.54
N GLY A 69 32.01 -5.11 8.02
CA GLY A 69 32.24 -5.76 6.74
C GLY A 69 31.61 -7.16 6.59
N GLY A 70 30.47 -7.18 5.89
CA GLY A 70 30.17 -8.26 4.98
C GLY A 70 30.33 -7.69 3.58
N THR A 71 30.80 -8.48 2.63
CA THR A 71 30.85 -8.02 1.23
C THR A 71 29.42 -7.63 0.84
N PRO A 72 29.12 -6.33 0.58
CA PRO A 72 27.77 -5.95 0.20
C PRO A 72 27.40 -6.74 -1.06
N GLY A 73 26.21 -7.34 -1.09
CA GLY A 73 25.69 -7.93 -2.30
C GLY A 73 25.65 -6.85 -3.39
N GLU A 74 25.90 -7.25 -4.63
CA GLU A 74 25.79 -6.28 -5.72
C GLU A 74 24.35 -5.77 -5.79
N ARG A 75 24.19 -4.46 -5.97
CA ARG A 75 22.88 -3.81 -6.12
C ARG A 75 22.26 -4.17 -7.45
N LEU A 76 21.02 -4.63 -7.42
CA LEU A 76 20.23 -4.85 -8.63
C LEU A 76 20.03 -3.51 -9.37
N GLN A 77 20.16 -3.51 -10.68
CA GLN A 77 19.95 -2.32 -11.53
C GLN A 77 18.78 -2.55 -12.48
N PRO A 78 18.09 -1.51 -12.97
CA PRO A 78 17.06 -1.65 -13.99
C PRO A 78 17.54 -2.39 -15.25
N THR A 79 18.82 -2.26 -15.58
CA THR A 79 19.45 -2.95 -16.73
C THR A 79 19.64 -4.45 -16.52
N ASP A 80 19.44 -4.96 -15.33
CA ASP A 80 19.45 -6.40 -15.04
C ASP A 80 18.09 -7.06 -15.35
N LEU A 81 17.06 -6.23 -15.57
CA LEU A 81 15.69 -6.65 -15.86
C LEU A 81 15.45 -6.62 -17.38
N THR A 82 15.03 -7.74 -17.93
CA THR A 82 14.65 -7.87 -19.34
C THR A 82 13.13 -7.96 -19.45
N TYR A 83 12.51 -7.01 -20.14
CA TYR A 83 11.06 -7.03 -20.36
C TYR A 83 10.69 -8.17 -21.30
N GLU A 84 9.77 -9.04 -20.86
CA GLU A 84 9.27 -10.18 -21.65
C GLU A 84 7.97 -9.85 -22.39
N GLY A 85 7.14 -8.96 -21.83
CA GLY A 85 5.83 -8.58 -22.34
C GLY A 85 4.81 -8.49 -21.21
N ALA A 86 3.53 -8.53 -21.59
CA ALA A 86 2.42 -8.45 -20.64
C ALA A 86 1.31 -9.45 -21.01
N PHE A 87 0.34 -9.59 -20.10
CA PHE A 87 -0.91 -10.32 -20.32
C PHE A 87 -2.06 -9.65 -19.58
N ARG A 88 -3.28 -9.82 -20.07
CA ARG A 88 -4.50 -9.28 -19.46
C ARG A 88 -4.97 -10.15 -18.30
N LEU A 89 -5.51 -9.51 -17.27
CA LEU A 89 -6.33 -10.19 -16.28
C LEU A 89 -7.77 -10.40 -16.83
N PRO A 90 -8.49 -11.47 -16.40
CA PRO A 90 -9.91 -11.66 -16.70
C PRO A 90 -10.78 -10.50 -16.21
N GLU A 91 -11.96 -10.31 -16.83
CA GLU A 91 -12.94 -9.28 -16.45
C GLU A 91 -13.38 -9.35 -14.97
N ASP A 92 -13.23 -10.50 -14.33
CA ASP A 92 -13.49 -10.69 -12.89
C ASP A 92 -12.68 -9.74 -12.01
N PHE A 93 -11.52 -9.27 -12.49
CA PHE A 93 -10.61 -8.39 -11.77
C PHE A 93 -10.74 -6.91 -12.16
N ASN A 94 -11.72 -6.55 -12.96
CA ASN A 94 -12.02 -5.16 -13.27
C ASN A 94 -12.34 -4.38 -11.99
N TRP A 95 -11.84 -3.14 -11.89
CA TRP A 95 -11.90 -2.31 -10.67
C TRP A 95 -11.17 -2.93 -9.47
N GLY A 96 -10.30 -3.89 -9.73
CA GLY A 96 -9.50 -4.60 -8.75
C GLY A 96 -8.01 -4.59 -9.06
N ALA A 97 -7.36 -5.72 -8.75
CA ALA A 97 -5.95 -5.97 -9.02
C ALA A 97 -4.99 -4.96 -8.37
N ARG A 98 -5.36 -4.41 -7.19
CA ARG A 98 -4.41 -3.61 -6.40
C ARG A 98 -3.30 -4.50 -5.84
N GLY A 99 -3.64 -5.68 -5.32
CA GLY A 99 -2.71 -6.61 -4.73
C GLY A 99 -2.37 -7.79 -5.64
N LEU A 100 -1.12 -8.25 -5.55
CA LEU A 100 -0.57 -9.33 -6.34
C LEU A 100 0.45 -10.14 -5.55
N CYS A 101 0.30 -11.47 -5.46
CA CYS A 101 1.39 -12.31 -4.99
C CYS A 101 1.59 -13.55 -5.87
N PHE A 102 2.84 -14.03 -5.90
CA PHE A 102 3.18 -15.28 -6.59
C PHE A 102 2.91 -16.47 -5.67
N TYR A 103 2.18 -17.46 -6.19
CA TYR A 103 1.89 -18.72 -5.52
C TYR A 103 2.65 -19.87 -6.20
N PRO A 104 3.74 -20.38 -5.63
CA PRO A 104 4.62 -21.33 -6.29
C PRO A 104 3.97 -22.70 -6.56
N ASN A 105 3.00 -23.12 -5.73
CA ASN A 105 2.30 -24.39 -5.87
C ASN A 105 1.06 -24.31 -6.75
N GLY A 106 0.73 -23.14 -7.30
CA GLY A 106 -0.41 -22.91 -8.19
C GLY A 106 -0.25 -23.56 -9.56
N ALA A 107 -1.32 -23.60 -10.33
CA ALA A 107 -1.37 -24.18 -11.68
C ALA A 107 -0.75 -25.58 -11.79
N GLY A 108 -0.97 -26.43 -10.78
CA GLY A 108 -0.42 -27.77 -10.73
C GLY A 108 1.10 -27.83 -10.49
N GLY A 109 1.66 -26.81 -9.83
CA GLY A 109 3.09 -26.70 -9.51
C GLY A 109 3.90 -25.90 -10.53
N ASN A 110 3.24 -25.28 -11.53
CA ASN A 110 3.91 -24.39 -12.48
C ASN A 110 3.98 -22.92 -11.99
N GLY A 111 3.38 -22.64 -10.84
CA GLY A 111 3.20 -21.30 -10.30
C GLY A 111 2.00 -20.56 -10.90
N SER A 112 1.38 -19.73 -10.10
CA SER A 112 0.25 -18.89 -10.47
C SER A 112 0.34 -17.53 -9.77
N LEU A 113 -0.59 -16.63 -10.09
CA LEU A 113 -0.74 -15.37 -9.36
C LEU A 113 -2.05 -15.37 -8.60
N LEU A 114 -1.98 -14.96 -7.34
CA LEU A 114 -3.13 -14.57 -6.54
C LEU A 114 -3.30 -13.06 -6.69
N VAL A 115 -4.53 -12.63 -6.97
CA VAL A 115 -4.85 -11.24 -7.32
C VAL A 115 -6.05 -10.80 -6.50
N THR A 116 -6.01 -9.60 -5.93
CA THR A 116 -7.17 -9.01 -5.24
C THR A 116 -8.29 -8.73 -6.25
N GLY A 117 -9.52 -8.95 -5.80
CA GLY A 117 -10.72 -8.57 -6.53
C GLY A 117 -10.96 -7.07 -6.49
N PHE A 118 -12.23 -6.67 -6.31
CA PHE A 118 -12.58 -5.25 -6.23
C PHE A 118 -11.79 -4.52 -5.15
N GLU A 119 -11.32 -3.31 -5.44
CA GLU A 119 -10.41 -2.57 -4.55
C GLU A 119 -11.04 -2.06 -3.25
N LEU A 120 -12.35 -1.83 -3.26
CA LEU A 120 -13.10 -1.51 -2.05
C LEU A 120 -13.68 -2.79 -1.45
N LEU A 121 -14.01 -2.75 -0.17
CA LEU A 121 -14.82 -3.81 0.41
C LEU A 121 -16.11 -3.96 -0.42
N PHE A 122 -16.39 -5.17 -0.83
CA PHE A 122 -17.41 -5.46 -1.83
C PHE A 122 -18.46 -6.43 -1.29
N ASP A 123 -19.73 -6.14 -1.56
CA ASP A 123 -20.85 -7.07 -1.36
C ASP A 123 -21.35 -7.56 -2.72
N PRO A 124 -21.22 -8.86 -3.04
CA PRO A 124 -21.69 -9.41 -4.31
C PRO A 124 -23.20 -9.26 -4.56
N ALA A 125 -23.98 -9.07 -3.50
CA ALA A 125 -25.42 -8.83 -3.61
C ALA A 125 -25.76 -7.40 -4.03
N HIS A 126 -24.79 -6.47 -3.86
CA HIS A 126 -24.94 -5.04 -4.17
C HIS A 126 -23.78 -4.56 -5.06
N PRO A 127 -23.63 -5.10 -6.28
CA PRO A 127 -22.50 -4.79 -7.14
C PRO A 127 -22.48 -3.32 -7.55
N GLY A 128 -21.33 -2.67 -7.33
CA GLY A 128 -21.14 -1.26 -7.65
C GLY A 128 -21.54 -0.28 -6.53
N GLU A 129 -21.91 -0.78 -5.36
CA GLU A 129 -22.19 0.03 -4.18
C GLU A 129 -21.10 -0.17 -3.13
N SER A 130 -20.66 0.91 -2.50
CA SER A 130 -19.67 0.83 -1.43
C SER A 130 -20.31 0.30 -0.14
N CYS A 131 -19.53 -0.36 0.69
CA CYS A 131 -19.96 -1.02 1.91
C CYS A 131 -20.29 -0.05 3.06
N TYR A 132 -21.13 0.93 2.80
CA TYR A 132 -21.59 1.89 3.82
C TYR A 132 -22.73 1.38 4.69
N ASP A 133 -23.54 0.44 4.18
CA ASP A 133 -24.67 -0.10 4.93
C ASP A 133 -24.20 -1.23 5.86
N PRO A 134 -24.43 -1.12 7.18
CA PRO A 134 -24.06 -2.16 8.14
C PRO A 134 -24.77 -3.51 7.93
N ASN A 135 -25.77 -3.57 7.08
CA ASN A 135 -26.48 -4.80 6.78
C ASN A 135 -25.92 -5.54 5.55
N TRP A 136 -24.93 -4.99 4.87
CA TRP A 136 -24.29 -5.61 3.71
C TRP A 136 -23.18 -6.57 4.16
N ASP A 137 -23.07 -7.66 3.43
CA ASP A 137 -22.08 -8.73 3.66
C ASP A 137 -20.78 -8.40 2.89
N CYS A 138 -20.05 -7.43 3.40
CA CYS A 138 -18.90 -6.85 2.72
C CYS A 138 -17.60 -7.54 3.09
N GLY A 139 -16.83 -7.94 2.11
CA GLY A 139 -15.57 -8.64 2.31
C GLY A 139 -14.48 -8.31 1.31
N ALA A 140 -13.28 -8.77 1.62
CA ALA A 140 -12.15 -8.75 0.72
C ALA A 140 -12.09 -10.03 -0.11
N TYR A 141 -11.93 -9.88 -1.43
CA TYR A 141 -11.93 -11.01 -2.37
C TYR A 141 -10.58 -11.17 -3.04
N CYS A 142 -10.19 -12.42 -3.28
CA CYS A 142 -9.06 -12.74 -4.15
C CYS A 142 -9.38 -13.91 -5.06
N GLY A 143 -8.74 -13.97 -6.22
CA GLY A 143 -8.80 -15.08 -7.17
C GLY A 143 -7.41 -15.56 -7.57
N GLU A 144 -7.35 -16.66 -8.31
CA GLU A 144 -6.10 -17.23 -8.79
C GLU A 144 -6.12 -17.32 -10.31
N VAL A 145 -5.05 -16.87 -10.96
CA VAL A 145 -4.89 -16.92 -12.41
C VAL A 145 -3.62 -17.67 -12.82
N ALA A 146 -3.70 -18.42 -13.93
CA ALA A 146 -2.52 -18.99 -14.56
C ALA A 146 -1.70 -17.88 -15.22
N ILE A 147 -0.39 -18.05 -15.29
CA ILE A 147 0.53 -17.15 -15.97
C ILE A 147 0.68 -17.60 -17.42
N PRO A 148 0.05 -16.93 -18.40
CA PRO A 148 0.26 -17.25 -19.81
C PRO A 148 1.65 -16.80 -20.27
N ALA A 149 2.09 -17.24 -21.45
CA ALA A 149 3.25 -16.67 -22.10
C ALA A 149 3.00 -15.17 -22.36
N PRO A 150 3.81 -14.24 -21.82
CA PRO A 150 3.60 -12.82 -22.03
C PRO A 150 3.84 -12.45 -23.51
N ALA A 151 3.16 -11.42 -23.98
CA ALA A 151 3.35 -10.88 -25.31
C ALA A 151 3.56 -9.38 -25.31
N ARG A 152 4.13 -8.85 -26.39
CA ARG A 152 4.27 -7.40 -26.60
C ARG A 152 3.22 -6.96 -27.61
N ALA A 153 2.37 -6.03 -27.21
CA ALA A 153 1.36 -5.43 -28.06
C ALA A 153 1.28 -3.93 -27.79
N ALA A 154 0.89 -3.17 -28.79
CA ALA A 154 0.64 -1.73 -28.65
C ALA A 154 -0.77 -1.45 -28.10
N ASP A 155 -1.70 -2.35 -28.34
CA ASP A 155 -3.06 -2.32 -27.80
C ASP A 155 -3.18 -3.46 -26.79
N TRP A 156 -3.59 -3.12 -25.56
CA TRP A 156 -3.70 -4.09 -24.48
C TRP A 156 -4.76 -5.18 -24.76
N HIS A 157 -5.76 -4.90 -25.63
CA HIS A 157 -6.75 -5.89 -26.04
C HIS A 157 -6.14 -7.04 -26.85
N ASP A 158 -4.99 -6.83 -27.49
CA ASP A 158 -4.28 -7.85 -28.27
C ASP A 158 -3.40 -8.76 -27.41
N LEU A 159 -3.26 -8.46 -26.11
CA LEU A 159 -2.48 -9.27 -25.19
C LEU A 159 -3.19 -10.60 -24.87
N PRO A 160 -2.46 -11.69 -24.60
CA PRO A 160 -3.04 -12.93 -24.11
C PRO A 160 -3.77 -12.68 -22.78
N GLU A 161 -4.88 -13.37 -22.56
CA GLU A 161 -5.63 -13.32 -21.31
C GLU A 161 -5.24 -14.46 -20.39
N ALA A 162 -5.05 -14.16 -19.11
CA ALA A 162 -4.81 -15.15 -18.08
C ALA A 162 -6.05 -16.05 -17.89
N THR A 163 -5.83 -17.34 -17.67
CA THR A 163 -6.93 -18.27 -17.36
C THR A 163 -7.25 -18.19 -15.86
N LEU A 164 -8.51 -17.98 -15.53
CA LEU A 164 -9.00 -18.04 -14.15
C LEU A 164 -8.92 -19.50 -13.66
N LEU A 165 -8.10 -19.74 -12.65
CA LEU A 165 -7.95 -21.05 -12.00
C LEU A 165 -8.88 -21.21 -10.81
N ARG A 166 -9.06 -20.13 -10.05
CA ARG A 166 -9.97 -20.05 -8.92
C ARG A 166 -10.71 -18.71 -8.99
N PRO A 167 -12.06 -18.74 -8.96
CA PRO A 167 -12.86 -17.52 -8.97
C PRO A 167 -12.59 -16.66 -7.75
N LEU A 168 -12.99 -15.40 -7.81
CA LEU A 168 -12.96 -14.50 -6.68
C LEU A 168 -13.71 -15.15 -5.50
N THR A 169 -13.00 -15.28 -4.38
CA THR A 169 -13.51 -15.87 -3.14
C THR A 169 -13.16 -14.92 -2.01
N GLN A 170 -14.13 -14.69 -1.15
CA GLN A 170 -13.88 -13.90 0.08
C GLN A 170 -12.84 -14.63 0.95
N PHE A 171 -11.87 -13.87 1.46
CA PHE A 171 -10.76 -14.44 2.23
C PHE A 171 -10.45 -13.71 3.54
N ASP A 172 -11.29 -12.75 3.92
CA ASP A 172 -11.17 -12.02 5.19
C ASP A 172 -12.17 -12.50 6.24
N GLY A 173 -13.18 -13.32 5.87
CA GLY A 173 -14.20 -13.83 6.78
C GLY A 173 -14.92 -12.71 7.54
N ASP A 174 -15.26 -11.62 6.85
CA ASP A 174 -15.92 -10.40 7.37
C ASP A 174 -15.08 -9.58 8.36
N LEU A 175 -13.79 -9.90 8.54
CA LEU A 175 -12.92 -9.19 9.48
C LEU A 175 -12.71 -7.73 9.05
N ALA A 176 -12.51 -7.48 7.77
CA ALA A 176 -12.31 -6.14 7.25
C ALA A 176 -13.50 -5.22 7.51
N ALA A 177 -14.74 -5.75 7.44
CA ALA A 177 -15.96 -5.02 7.75
C ALA A 177 -16.07 -4.62 9.23
N THR A 178 -15.32 -5.25 10.14
CA THR A 178 -15.32 -4.91 11.57
C THR A 178 -14.48 -3.70 11.90
N VAL A 179 -13.54 -3.33 11.02
CA VAL A 179 -12.57 -2.28 11.29
C VAL A 179 -13.13 -0.91 10.93
N HIS A 180 -13.52 -0.72 9.69
CA HIS A 180 -14.17 0.49 9.19
C HIS A 180 -14.86 0.19 7.86
N ARG A 181 -15.96 0.90 7.55
CA ARG A 181 -16.73 0.66 6.32
C ARG A 181 -16.55 1.73 5.25
N GLU A 182 -16.04 2.90 5.61
CA GLU A 182 -15.81 4.00 4.68
C GLU A 182 -14.34 4.11 4.30
N TYR A 183 -14.05 4.29 3.01
CA TYR A 183 -12.70 4.54 2.49
C TYR A 183 -11.66 3.47 2.89
N VAL A 184 -12.08 2.20 2.90
CA VAL A 184 -11.20 1.05 3.12
C VAL A 184 -10.88 0.39 1.80
N HIS A 185 -9.61 0.35 1.47
CA HIS A 185 -9.11 -0.29 0.26
C HIS A 185 -8.41 -1.60 0.60
N VAL A 186 -8.78 -2.68 -0.10
CA VAL A 186 -8.04 -3.94 -0.09
C VAL A 186 -6.81 -3.76 -0.97
N GLU A 187 -5.63 -3.80 -0.36
CA GLU A 187 -4.43 -3.35 -1.06
C GLU A 187 -3.59 -4.51 -1.59
N ASP A 188 -3.11 -5.40 -0.74
CA ASP A 188 -2.13 -6.39 -1.20
C ASP A 188 -2.26 -7.75 -0.51
N LEU A 189 -1.51 -8.73 -1.04
CA LEU A 189 -1.52 -10.13 -0.66
C LEU A 189 -0.10 -10.67 -0.45
N ALA A 190 0.07 -11.62 0.46
CA ALA A 190 1.30 -12.39 0.55
C ALA A 190 1.02 -13.86 0.86
N TYR A 191 1.55 -14.75 0.03
CA TYR A 191 1.56 -16.18 0.30
C TYR A 191 2.66 -16.52 1.30
N VAL A 192 2.31 -17.30 2.32
CA VAL A 192 3.24 -17.81 3.32
C VAL A 192 3.06 -19.33 3.48
N PRO A 193 4.10 -20.12 3.22
CA PRO A 193 4.04 -21.57 3.48
C PRO A 193 3.74 -21.84 4.95
N ARG A 194 3.08 -22.94 5.20
CA ARG A 194 2.76 -23.45 6.53
C ARG A 194 3.94 -23.40 7.50
N ARG A 195 3.72 -22.87 8.69
CA ARG A 195 4.73 -22.70 9.74
C ARG A 195 4.24 -23.22 11.09
N GLY A 196 5.20 -23.59 11.96
CA GLY A 196 4.90 -23.97 13.34
C GLY A 196 3.83 -25.06 13.46
N SER A 197 2.74 -24.74 14.15
CA SER A 197 1.60 -25.64 14.33
C SER A 197 0.46 -25.43 13.32
N GLN A 198 0.65 -24.61 12.30
CA GLN A 198 -0.35 -24.38 11.26
C GLN A 198 -0.66 -25.68 10.50
N THR A 199 -1.92 -25.85 10.13
CA THR A 199 -2.41 -27.03 9.39
C THR A 199 -2.32 -26.85 7.87
N GLN A 200 -2.33 -25.60 7.39
CA GLN A 200 -2.32 -25.24 5.97
C GLN A 200 -1.41 -24.04 5.72
N ASP A 201 -1.04 -23.83 4.45
CA ASP A 201 -0.43 -22.59 3.97
C ASP A 201 -1.39 -21.42 4.18
N LYS A 202 -0.82 -20.22 4.33
CA LYS A 202 -1.60 -19.01 4.62
C LYS A 202 -1.49 -17.98 3.49
N LEU A 203 -2.59 -17.28 3.30
CA LEU A 203 -2.65 -16.05 2.55
C LEU A 203 -2.85 -14.91 3.54
N TYR A 204 -1.92 -13.98 3.56
CA TYR A 204 -2.06 -12.73 4.28
C TYR A 204 -2.69 -11.71 3.34
N GLY A 205 -3.62 -10.92 3.87
CA GLY A 205 -4.18 -9.77 3.19
C GLY A 205 -3.92 -8.50 3.97
N SER A 206 -3.89 -7.39 3.28
CA SER A 206 -3.78 -6.08 3.88
C SER A 206 -4.80 -5.10 3.32
N LEU A 207 -5.15 -4.12 4.14
CA LEU A 207 -6.02 -3.02 3.75
C LEU A 207 -5.40 -1.68 4.17
N VAL A 208 -5.81 -0.63 3.47
CA VAL A 208 -5.49 0.75 3.83
C VAL A 208 -6.76 1.46 4.25
N VAL A 209 -6.67 2.19 5.34
CA VAL A 209 -7.71 3.07 5.84
C VAL A 209 -7.27 4.51 5.67
N TRP A 210 -8.06 5.28 4.91
CA TRP A 210 -7.73 6.67 4.61
C TRP A 210 -8.05 7.62 5.76
N TYR A 211 -9.16 7.36 6.46
CA TYR A 211 -9.62 8.16 7.59
C TYR A 211 -9.77 7.29 8.82
N ALA A 212 -9.13 7.66 9.92
CA ALA A 212 -9.25 6.97 11.19
C ALA A 212 -10.50 7.45 11.93
N GLU A 213 -11.65 6.93 11.53
CA GLU A 213 -12.92 7.17 12.19
C GLU A 213 -13.42 5.87 12.84
N GLY A 214 -14.07 5.96 13.97
CA GLY A 214 -14.67 4.81 14.65
C GLY A 214 -13.98 4.35 15.92
N ALA A 215 -13.97 3.05 16.17
CA ALA A 215 -13.53 2.46 17.45
C ALA A 215 -11.99 2.47 17.63
N PHE A 216 -11.24 2.68 16.57
CA PHE A 216 -9.77 2.64 16.58
C PHE A 216 -9.20 4.04 16.37
N GLY A 217 -8.24 4.42 17.20
CA GLY A 217 -7.43 5.62 16.97
C GLY A 217 -6.43 5.40 15.82
N GLU A 218 -5.88 6.48 15.27
CA GLU A 218 -4.86 6.41 14.19
C GLU A 218 -3.66 5.52 14.56
N ASP A 219 -3.31 5.50 15.84
CA ASP A 219 -2.15 4.76 16.33
C ASP A 219 -2.40 3.25 16.49
N THR A 220 -3.66 2.83 16.54
CA THR A 220 -4.03 1.45 16.87
C THR A 220 -4.78 0.74 15.75
N PHE A 221 -4.84 1.33 14.56
CA PHE A 221 -5.65 0.81 13.47
C PHE A 221 -5.07 -0.51 12.95
N PRO A 222 -5.82 -1.64 13.03
CA PRO A 222 -5.36 -2.91 12.51
C PRO A 222 -5.57 -2.98 10.99
N THR A 223 -4.60 -3.50 10.25
CA THR A 223 -4.61 -3.46 8.79
C THR A 223 -4.27 -4.77 8.11
N VAL A 224 -3.97 -5.83 8.85
CA VAL A 224 -3.54 -7.12 8.30
C VAL A 224 -4.37 -8.26 8.89
N TRP A 225 -4.69 -9.23 8.07
CA TRP A 225 -5.29 -10.50 8.47
C TRP A 225 -4.59 -11.67 7.77
N LEU A 226 -4.92 -12.89 8.17
CA LEU A 226 -4.53 -14.09 7.46
C LEU A 226 -5.73 -15.02 7.30
N ALA A 227 -5.71 -15.84 6.25
CA ALA A 227 -6.67 -16.90 6.00
C ALA A 227 -5.97 -18.13 5.37
N ASN A 228 -6.67 -19.23 5.24
CA ASN A 228 -6.26 -20.31 4.37
C ASN A 228 -6.39 -19.88 2.89
N LEU A 229 -5.71 -20.55 1.98
CA LEU A 229 -5.75 -20.23 0.55
C LEU A 229 -7.17 -20.33 -0.06
N ASP A 230 -8.05 -21.11 0.55
CA ASP A 230 -9.46 -21.25 0.13
C ASP A 230 -10.40 -20.20 0.77
N GLY A 231 -9.85 -19.24 1.51
CA GLY A 231 -10.60 -18.19 2.20
C GLY A 231 -11.12 -18.57 3.57
N THR A 232 -11.03 -19.85 3.98
CA THR A 232 -11.49 -20.29 5.29
C THR A 232 -10.50 -19.95 6.40
N GLY A 233 -10.94 -20.00 7.67
CA GLY A 233 -10.05 -19.83 8.83
C GLY A 233 -9.38 -18.46 8.87
N ALA A 234 -10.14 -17.41 8.53
CA ALA A 234 -9.66 -16.04 8.63
C ALA A 234 -9.48 -15.63 10.10
N HIS A 235 -8.33 -15.02 10.40
CA HIS A 235 -7.97 -14.47 11.71
C HIS A 235 -7.32 -13.09 11.56
N GLY A 236 -7.64 -12.20 12.44
CA GLY A 236 -7.20 -10.80 12.48
C GLY A 236 -8.31 -9.95 13.11
N MET A 237 -8.49 -8.70 12.85
CA MET A 237 -7.50 -7.81 12.19
C MET A 237 -6.35 -7.54 13.15
N PHE A 238 -5.14 -7.52 12.67
CA PHE A 238 -3.95 -7.30 13.48
C PHE A 238 -3.37 -5.91 13.25
N HIS A 239 -2.95 -5.28 14.32
CA HIS A 239 -2.03 -4.15 14.28
C HIS A 239 -0.59 -4.66 14.08
N ILE A 240 0.22 -3.88 13.37
CA ILE A 240 1.62 -4.21 13.09
C ILE A 240 2.51 -3.42 14.03
N GLY A 241 3.21 -4.14 14.89
CA GLY A 241 4.11 -3.56 15.89
C GLY A 241 3.41 -3.01 17.13
N PRO A 242 4.15 -2.39 18.04
CA PRO A 242 3.61 -1.76 19.23
C PRO A 242 2.75 -0.52 18.89
N HIS A 243 1.82 -0.15 19.79
CA HIS A 243 0.95 1.03 19.64
C HIS A 243 1.70 2.33 19.93
N GLU A 244 2.79 2.55 19.24
CA GLU A 244 3.66 3.72 19.37
C GLU A 244 4.31 4.08 18.05
N THR A 245 4.91 5.26 17.97
CA THR A 245 5.70 5.68 16.81
C THR A 245 6.87 4.73 16.56
N PRO A 246 7.14 4.31 15.29
CA PRO A 246 6.50 4.78 14.05
C PRO A 246 5.38 3.88 13.51
N PHE A 247 4.77 3.05 14.33
CA PHE A 247 3.89 1.95 13.91
C PHE A 247 2.41 2.31 13.78
N HIS A 248 2.02 3.57 13.78
CA HIS A 248 0.60 3.87 13.65
C HIS A 248 -0.02 3.32 12.36
N GLY A 249 -1.27 2.84 12.46
CA GLY A 249 -1.90 2.03 11.44
C GLY A 249 -2.48 2.78 10.24
N ARG A 250 -2.70 4.10 10.34
CA ARG A 250 -3.30 4.87 9.24
C ARG A 250 -2.47 4.78 7.98
N LYS A 251 -3.13 4.44 6.85
CA LYS A 251 -2.50 4.22 5.53
C LYS A 251 -1.44 3.11 5.50
N MET A 252 -1.31 2.32 6.57
CA MET A 252 -0.49 1.11 6.61
C MET A 252 -1.16 0.00 5.82
N GLY A 253 -0.38 -0.90 5.20
CA GLY A 253 -0.90 -2.05 4.47
C GLY A 253 -0.94 -1.87 2.95
N ALA A 254 -0.32 -0.83 2.40
CA ALA A 254 -0.37 -0.50 0.97
C ALA A 254 0.30 -1.53 0.05
N TYR A 255 1.23 -2.26 0.57
CA TYR A 255 1.91 -3.38 -0.08
C TYR A 255 2.25 -4.44 0.95
N LEU A 256 2.32 -5.69 0.50
CA LEU A 256 2.58 -6.82 1.37
C LEU A 256 3.39 -7.89 0.62
N PHE A 257 4.62 -8.15 1.05
CA PHE A 257 5.48 -9.12 0.39
C PHE A 257 6.38 -9.87 1.36
N THR A 258 6.91 -11.01 0.91
CA THR A 258 7.83 -11.81 1.71
C THR A 258 9.29 -11.52 1.36
N VAL A 259 10.16 -11.59 2.38
CA VAL A 259 11.61 -11.62 2.19
C VAL A 259 12.16 -13.05 2.31
N PRO A 260 13.34 -13.35 1.71
CA PRO A 260 13.97 -14.66 1.85
C PRO A 260 14.32 -14.99 3.29
N THR A 261 14.28 -16.28 3.64
CA THR A 261 14.63 -16.78 5.00
C THR A 261 16.05 -16.37 5.40
N TRP A 262 17.03 -16.45 4.49
CA TRP A 262 18.39 -16.04 4.80
C TRP A 262 18.51 -14.57 5.23
N TYR A 263 17.73 -13.67 4.59
CA TYR A 263 17.70 -12.25 4.94
C TYR A 263 16.98 -12.01 6.27
N ALA A 264 15.85 -12.70 6.46
CA ALA A 264 15.11 -12.68 7.71
C ALA A 264 15.95 -13.16 8.90
N ASP A 265 16.71 -14.23 8.73
CA ASP A 265 17.58 -14.78 9.77
C ASP A 265 18.79 -13.88 10.06
N GLN A 266 19.37 -13.28 9.02
CA GLN A 266 20.55 -12.44 9.14
C GLN A 266 20.26 -11.07 9.79
N TYR A 267 19.15 -10.44 9.42
CA TYR A 267 18.91 -9.04 9.76
C TYR A 267 17.61 -8.79 10.57
N LEU A 268 16.61 -9.65 10.43
CA LEU A 268 15.25 -9.34 10.85
C LEU A 268 14.75 -10.21 12.02
N GLY A 269 15.62 -11.00 12.61
CA GLY A 269 15.27 -11.90 13.71
C GLY A 269 14.16 -12.89 13.34
N GLY A 270 14.16 -13.39 12.09
CA GLY A 270 13.20 -14.35 11.56
C GLY A 270 11.84 -13.77 11.14
N ARG A 271 11.70 -12.43 11.04
CA ARG A 271 10.52 -11.78 10.48
C ARG A 271 10.59 -11.81 8.96
N THR A 272 9.50 -12.20 8.30
CA THR A 272 9.51 -12.52 6.86
C THR A 272 8.52 -11.73 6.02
N LEU A 273 7.60 -11.01 6.64
CA LEU A 273 6.59 -10.21 5.95
C LEU A 273 6.93 -8.73 6.06
N VAL A 274 6.81 -8.00 4.95
CA VAL A 274 7.08 -6.57 4.86
C VAL A 274 5.84 -5.86 4.37
N THR A 275 5.53 -4.72 4.98
CA THR A 275 4.46 -3.81 4.58
C THR A 275 4.90 -2.36 4.76
N GLY A 276 4.06 -1.42 4.35
CA GLY A 276 4.29 0.01 4.55
C GLY A 276 3.06 0.85 4.23
N ARG A 277 3.25 2.18 4.20
CA ARG A 277 2.18 3.14 3.93
C ARG A 277 2.13 3.52 2.46
N CYS A 278 0.92 3.68 1.92
CA CYS A 278 0.72 4.11 0.54
C CYS A 278 1.21 5.53 0.30
N ARG A 279 0.93 6.44 1.20
CA ARG A 279 1.30 7.87 1.12
C ARG A 279 1.93 8.36 2.41
N GLY A 280 2.64 9.49 2.29
CA GLY A 280 3.01 10.28 3.44
C GLY A 280 1.77 10.70 4.23
N THR A 281 1.90 10.74 5.54
CA THR A 281 0.91 11.34 6.41
C THR A 281 1.46 12.68 6.90
N PRO A 282 0.79 13.81 6.64
CA PRO A 282 1.22 15.07 7.22
C PRO A 282 1.13 14.95 8.74
N ALA A 283 2.15 15.46 9.43
CA ALA A 283 1.93 15.89 10.79
C ALA A 283 0.94 17.05 10.74
N ASP A 284 0.00 17.11 11.66
CA ASP A 284 -0.98 18.20 11.75
C ASP A 284 -0.41 19.54 12.23
N GLY A 285 0.89 19.73 12.08
CA GLY A 285 1.57 20.99 12.28
C GLY A 285 1.93 21.31 13.73
N THR A 286 1.47 20.57 14.70
CA THR A 286 1.66 20.89 16.13
C THR A 286 2.54 19.90 16.87
N GLU A 287 2.83 18.73 16.26
CA GLU A 287 3.46 17.62 16.95
C GLU A 287 4.76 17.21 16.26
N PRO A 288 5.81 16.88 17.01
CA PRO A 288 7.00 16.30 16.43
C PRO A 288 6.65 14.95 15.77
N VAL A 289 7.43 14.54 14.77
CA VAL A 289 7.33 13.26 14.03
C VAL A 289 7.03 12.05 14.92
N THR A 290 7.33 12.20 16.19
CA THR A 290 7.30 11.16 17.20
C THR A 290 5.89 10.77 17.65
N THR A 291 4.88 11.63 17.52
CA THR A 291 3.60 11.38 18.19
C THR A 291 2.52 10.78 17.31
N ARG A 292 2.58 10.93 15.96
CA ARG A 292 1.58 10.33 15.05
C ARG A 292 2.17 9.52 13.91
N GLY A 293 3.44 9.16 14.01
CA GLY A 293 4.09 8.21 13.09
C GLY A 293 4.06 8.61 11.62
N GLY A 294 3.94 9.91 11.32
CA GLY A 294 3.98 10.40 9.94
C GLY A 294 5.31 10.06 9.25
N SER A 295 5.26 9.81 7.95
CA SER A 295 6.44 9.69 7.11
C SER A 295 6.23 10.52 5.87
N GLN A 296 7.26 11.24 5.47
CA GLN A 296 7.29 12.01 4.23
C GLN A 296 8.15 11.23 3.21
N GLY A 297 7.59 10.14 2.72
CA GLY A 297 8.23 9.19 1.83
C GLY A 297 7.74 7.76 2.06
N PRO A 298 8.25 6.78 1.30
CA PRO A 298 7.88 5.38 1.48
C PRO A 298 8.31 4.86 2.84
N THR A 299 7.64 3.83 3.34
CA THR A 299 8.00 3.18 4.62
C THR A 299 8.13 1.68 4.43
N LEU A 300 8.93 1.02 5.26
CA LEU A 300 9.03 -0.44 5.32
C LEU A 300 9.02 -0.88 6.79
N PHE A 301 8.07 -1.71 7.11
CA PHE A 301 7.95 -2.39 8.41
C PHE A 301 7.96 -3.89 8.18
N VAL A 302 8.89 -4.58 8.82
CA VAL A 302 8.94 -6.03 8.74
C VAL A 302 8.29 -6.63 9.97
N PHE A 303 7.46 -7.65 9.78
CA PHE A 303 6.77 -8.32 10.87
C PHE A 303 6.84 -9.85 10.77
N ARG A 304 6.58 -10.50 11.91
CA ARG A 304 6.65 -11.96 12.02
C ARG A 304 5.37 -12.58 11.50
N ALA A 305 5.51 -13.51 10.56
CA ALA A 305 4.41 -14.38 10.17
C ALA A 305 4.01 -15.27 11.34
N CYS A 306 2.70 -15.48 11.51
CA CYS A 306 2.16 -16.32 12.58
C CYS A 306 2.56 -17.78 12.44
N ASP A 307 2.73 -18.47 13.57
CA ASP A 307 3.13 -19.88 13.65
C ASP A 307 1.98 -20.81 14.06
N THR A 308 0.76 -20.28 14.19
CA THR A 308 -0.46 -21.01 14.58
C THR A 308 -1.61 -20.68 13.63
N ASP A 309 -2.63 -21.54 13.63
CA ASP A 309 -3.87 -21.29 12.89
C ASP A 309 -4.75 -20.21 13.57
N ASP A 310 -4.58 -19.99 14.87
CA ASP A 310 -5.39 -19.10 15.70
C ASP A 310 -4.49 -18.10 16.47
N PRO A 311 -3.85 -17.17 15.76
CA PRO A 311 -3.00 -16.16 16.37
C PRO A 311 -3.83 -15.07 17.07
N THR A 312 -3.26 -14.47 18.11
CA THR A 312 -3.87 -13.39 18.88
C THR A 312 -2.87 -12.27 19.16
N GLY A 313 -3.38 -11.06 19.35
CA GLY A 313 -2.57 -9.87 19.68
C GLY A 313 -1.91 -9.24 18.46
N ASP A 314 -1.10 -8.22 18.70
CA ASP A 314 -0.40 -7.46 17.66
C ASP A 314 0.75 -8.26 17.06
N LEU A 315 1.08 -7.96 15.81
CA LEU A 315 2.18 -8.65 15.11
C LEU A 315 3.53 -8.04 15.51
N ASP A 316 4.46 -8.91 15.91
CA ASP A 316 5.83 -8.53 16.27
C ASP A 316 6.58 -7.94 15.08
N ALA A 317 6.92 -6.65 15.11
CA ALA A 317 7.47 -5.90 13.99
C ALA A 317 8.68 -5.05 14.34
N LEU A 318 9.47 -4.72 13.30
CA LEU A 318 10.59 -3.77 13.33
C LEU A 318 10.47 -2.75 12.19
N PRO A 319 10.87 -1.49 12.42
CA PRO A 319 10.98 -0.51 11.35
C PRO A 319 12.27 -0.77 10.53
N MET A 320 12.15 -0.73 9.20
CA MET A 320 13.30 -0.79 8.29
C MET A 320 13.51 0.55 7.59
N LEU A 321 12.43 1.28 7.33
CA LEU A 321 12.45 2.53 6.58
C LEU A 321 11.27 3.41 6.99
N TYR A 322 11.51 4.67 7.29
CA TYR A 322 10.56 5.76 7.34
C TYR A 322 11.32 7.08 7.31
N TYR A 323 10.69 8.16 6.87
CA TYR A 323 11.32 9.46 6.75
C TYR A 323 10.69 10.44 7.73
N ARG A 324 11.53 11.20 8.41
CA ARG A 324 11.04 12.17 9.39
C ARG A 324 10.29 13.29 8.69
N VAL A 325 9.23 13.73 9.32
CA VAL A 325 8.60 15.01 9.01
C VAL A 325 9.39 16.08 9.72
N SER A 326 10.35 16.72 9.06
CA SER A 326 11.10 17.81 9.68
C SER A 326 10.30 19.11 9.63
N PHE A 327 10.06 19.71 10.78
CA PHE A 327 9.44 21.01 10.91
C PHE A 327 10.51 22.11 10.92
N PRO A 328 10.28 23.28 10.28
CA PRO A 328 9.07 23.77 9.62
C PRO A 328 9.03 23.58 8.09
N GLY A 329 9.74 22.68 7.51
CA GLY A 329 9.95 22.68 6.06
C GLY A 329 9.21 21.61 5.26
N CYS A 330 8.82 20.49 5.87
CA CYS A 330 8.30 19.32 5.15
C CYS A 330 6.83 19.02 5.44
N ALA A 331 6.16 19.82 6.24
CA ALA A 331 4.78 19.58 6.64
C ALA A 331 3.90 20.79 6.35
N GLY A 332 2.74 20.52 5.76
CA GLY A 332 1.71 21.52 5.52
C GLY A 332 1.08 21.39 4.13
N PRO A 333 -0.07 22.00 3.90
CA PRO A 333 -0.80 21.93 2.64
C PRO A 333 0.01 22.48 1.45
N ASN A 334 0.93 23.36 1.72
CA ASN A 334 1.92 23.82 0.75
C ASN A 334 3.25 23.28 1.23
N VAL A 335 3.55 22.04 0.90
CA VAL A 335 4.81 21.40 1.29
C VAL A 335 5.93 22.40 1.11
N GLY A 336 6.57 22.71 2.20
CA GLY A 336 7.65 23.66 2.23
C GLY A 336 8.82 23.22 1.36
N ASP A 337 9.93 23.88 1.48
CA ASP A 337 11.11 23.63 0.68
C ASP A 337 11.46 22.11 0.71
N PRO A 338 11.36 21.39 -0.43
CA PRO A 338 11.74 19.98 -0.52
C PRO A 338 13.15 19.69 -0.02
N ALA A 339 14.04 20.68 0.01
CA ALA A 339 15.38 20.56 0.56
C ALA A 339 15.43 20.25 2.07
N ASN A 340 14.31 20.41 2.77
CA ASN A 340 14.20 20.13 4.21
C ASN A 340 13.57 18.76 4.52
N CYS A 341 13.26 17.94 3.51
CA CYS A 341 12.74 16.60 3.69
C CYS A 341 13.88 15.57 3.75
N ASP A 342 13.78 14.59 4.65
CA ASP A 342 14.72 13.46 4.65
C ASP A 342 14.62 12.67 3.32
N TYR A 343 13.42 12.56 2.72
CA TYR A 343 13.22 12.01 1.38
C TYR A 343 13.19 13.14 0.35
N PRO A 344 14.19 13.19 -0.57
CA PRO A 344 14.31 14.26 -1.56
C PRO A 344 13.10 14.37 -2.49
N ASP A 345 12.72 15.59 -2.83
CA ASP A 345 11.65 15.91 -3.78
C ASP A 345 10.28 15.31 -3.43
N PHE A 346 10.03 14.99 -2.16
CA PHE A 346 8.75 14.47 -1.72
C PHE A 346 7.59 15.44 -2.05
N THR A 347 6.48 14.88 -2.56
CA THR A 347 5.18 15.58 -2.66
C THR A 347 4.11 14.82 -1.89
N MET A 348 3.05 15.52 -1.49
CA MET A 348 1.92 14.90 -0.79
C MET A 348 1.13 13.90 -1.65
N CYS A 349 1.43 13.86 -2.94
CA CYS A 349 0.77 12.99 -3.92
C CYS A 349 1.60 11.78 -4.30
N ASP A 350 2.80 11.62 -3.73
CA ASP A 350 3.60 10.41 -3.95
C ASP A 350 2.88 9.22 -3.31
N GLU A 351 2.73 8.14 -4.07
CA GLU A 351 2.05 6.94 -3.61
C GLU A 351 2.80 5.67 -4.04
N TRP A 352 2.86 4.70 -3.14
CA TRP A 352 3.47 3.39 -3.37
C TRP A 352 2.43 2.30 -3.12
N THR A 353 2.25 1.42 -4.11
CA THR A 353 1.16 0.43 -4.15
C THR A 353 1.65 -1.00 -4.29
N GLY A 354 2.91 -1.23 -4.62
CA GLY A 354 3.47 -2.56 -4.76
C GLY A 354 4.89 -2.65 -4.22
N GLY A 355 5.28 -3.82 -3.75
CA GLY A 355 6.62 -4.08 -3.24
C GLY A 355 7.09 -5.50 -3.47
N ALA A 356 8.41 -5.69 -3.63
CA ALA A 356 9.02 -7.00 -3.73
C ALA A 356 10.48 -7.01 -3.28
N PHE A 357 10.91 -8.12 -2.67
CA PHE A 357 12.32 -8.45 -2.53
C PHE A 357 12.77 -9.23 -3.76
N VAL A 358 13.60 -8.61 -4.59
CA VAL A 358 14.07 -9.15 -5.87
C VAL A 358 15.54 -9.55 -5.76
N GLU A 359 15.85 -10.78 -6.14
CA GLU A 359 17.21 -11.32 -6.11
C GLU A 359 17.50 -12.24 -7.31
N GLY A 360 18.69 -12.15 -7.86
CA GLY A 360 19.16 -13.01 -8.94
C GLY A 360 20.61 -12.71 -9.33
N THR A 361 21.35 -13.73 -9.76
CA THR A 361 22.73 -13.59 -10.25
C THR A 361 23.69 -12.87 -9.29
N GLY A 362 23.46 -12.98 -7.95
CA GLY A 362 24.26 -12.31 -6.91
C GLY A 362 23.86 -10.87 -6.64
N ARG A 363 22.87 -10.34 -7.35
CA ARG A 363 22.32 -8.98 -7.17
C ARG A 363 20.99 -9.01 -6.47
N ARG A 364 20.68 -7.95 -5.73
CA ARG A 364 19.46 -7.88 -4.92
C ARG A 364 19.02 -6.44 -4.64
N ALA A 365 17.70 -6.27 -4.45
CA ALA A 365 17.09 -5.02 -4.02
C ALA A 365 15.72 -5.28 -3.36
N ILE A 366 15.26 -4.35 -2.54
CA ILE A 366 13.82 -4.16 -2.30
C ILE A 366 13.34 -3.10 -3.29
N LEU A 367 12.32 -3.45 -4.06
CA LEU A 367 11.66 -2.57 -5.02
C LEU A 367 10.33 -2.10 -4.46
N LEU A 368 10.00 -0.83 -4.66
CA LEU A 368 8.66 -0.30 -4.46
C LEU A 368 8.16 0.32 -5.75
N LEU A 369 6.96 -0.08 -6.16
CA LEU A 369 6.23 0.43 -7.32
C LEU A 369 5.24 1.50 -6.85
N GLY A 370 5.14 2.58 -7.60
CA GLY A 370 4.19 3.63 -7.31
C GLY A 370 4.24 4.76 -8.32
N HIS A 371 3.82 5.93 -7.89
CA HIS A 371 3.88 7.13 -8.71
C HIS A 371 4.43 8.33 -7.91
N LYS A 372 4.98 9.26 -8.66
CA LYS A 372 5.48 10.56 -8.21
C LYS A 372 4.58 11.66 -8.72
N GLY A 373 4.12 12.55 -7.85
CA GLY A 373 3.52 13.81 -8.28
C GLY A 373 4.62 14.78 -8.72
N LEU A 374 4.51 15.34 -9.93
CA LEU A 374 5.49 16.26 -10.51
C LEU A 374 5.04 17.72 -10.47
N GLY A 375 3.77 17.96 -10.21
CA GLY A 375 3.18 19.30 -10.12
C GLY A 375 3.21 19.88 -8.70
N ASN A 376 2.65 21.07 -8.59
CA ASN A 376 2.48 21.70 -7.29
C ASN A 376 1.43 20.96 -6.46
N ASN A 377 1.66 20.88 -5.16
CA ASN A 377 0.65 20.36 -4.24
C ASN A 377 -0.59 21.25 -4.25
N CYS A 378 -1.72 20.67 -4.58
CA CYS A 378 -3.03 21.29 -4.50
C CYS A 378 -3.93 20.41 -3.66
N TYR A 379 -4.64 20.95 -2.69
CA TYR A 379 -5.60 20.20 -1.88
C TYR A 379 -7.01 20.51 -2.37
N ASP A 380 -7.67 19.50 -2.95
CA ASP A 380 -9.02 19.65 -3.49
C ASP A 380 -10.04 19.58 -2.35
N GLU A 381 -10.56 20.74 -2.00
CA GLU A 381 -11.61 20.93 -1.02
C GLU A 381 -12.35 22.23 -1.37
N PRO A 382 -13.67 22.24 -1.53
CA PRO A 382 -14.40 23.43 -1.89
C PRO A 382 -14.09 24.64 -0.97
N PRO A 383 -13.79 25.82 -1.51
CA PRO A 383 -13.98 26.23 -2.91
C PRO A 383 -12.78 25.97 -3.85
N VAL A 384 -11.72 25.32 -3.42
CA VAL A 384 -10.55 24.98 -4.24
C VAL A 384 -10.91 23.79 -5.12
N ASN A 385 -10.58 23.85 -6.41
CA ASN A 385 -10.63 22.74 -7.34
C ASN A 385 -9.27 22.62 -8.03
N CYS A 386 -8.64 21.47 -7.89
CA CYS A 386 -7.30 21.21 -8.41
C CYS A 386 -7.27 20.89 -9.90
N HIS A 387 -8.43 20.64 -10.51
CA HIS A 387 -8.57 20.33 -11.94
C HIS A 387 -7.68 19.17 -12.39
N ASP A 388 -7.58 18.12 -11.57
CA ASP A 388 -6.81 16.95 -11.90
C ASP A 388 -7.62 16.03 -12.84
N PRO A 389 -7.15 15.77 -14.09
CA PRO A 389 -7.86 14.91 -15.02
C PRO A 389 -7.85 13.42 -14.60
N CYS A 390 -7.04 13.06 -13.60
CA CYS A 390 -6.89 11.69 -13.15
C CYS A 390 -7.80 11.34 -11.96
N SER A 391 -8.25 12.34 -11.23
CA SER A 391 -9.16 12.20 -10.10
C SER A 391 -9.79 13.54 -9.77
N ASP A 392 -11.05 13.52 -9.44
CA ASP A 392 -11.81 14.65 -8.87
C ASP A 392 -12.10 14.45 -7.37
N ASP A 393 -11.46 13.45 -6.76
CA ASP A 393 -11.63 13.12 -5.36
C ASP A 393 -11.07 14.21 -4.44
N HIS A 394 -11.66 14.36 -3.28
CA HIS A 394 -11.13 15.17 -2.20
C HIS A 394 -9.73 14.73 -1.79
N GLY A 395 -8.76 15.64 -1.76
CA GLY A 395 -7.40 15.31 -1.33
C GLY A 395 -6.29 16.05 -2.06
N TYR A 396 -5.07 15.52 -1.95
CA TYR A 396 -3.90 16.13 -2.60
C TYR A 396 -3.78 15.70 -4.05
N HIS A 397 -3.59 16.68 -4.94
CA HIS A 397 -3.36 16.56 -6.37
C HIS A 397 -2.07 17.27 -6.76
N CYS A 398 -1.23 16.62 -7.55
CA CYS A 398 0.07 17.14 -7.98
C CYS A 398 0.38 16.74 -9.44
N GLN A 399 -0.62 16.76 -10.29
CA GLN A 399 -0.43 16.40 -11.69
C GLN A 399 0.59 17.32 -12.41
N PRO A 400 1.32 16.78 -13.41
CA PRO A 400 1.28 15.42 -13.93
C PRO A 400 1.93 14.42 -12.99
N TYR A 401 1.61 13.13 -13.18
CA TYR A 401 2.19 12.04 -12.41
C TYR A 401 3.16 11.24 -13.26
N GLU A 402 4.14 10.60 -12.58
CA GLU A 402 5.12 9.74 -13.19
C GLU A 402 5.19 8.41 -12.43
N ARG A 403 4.98 7.31 -13.11
CA ARG A 403 5.14 5.97 -12.52
C ARG A 403 6.61 5.68 -12.31
N GLN A 404 6.92 5.16 -11.14
CA GLN A 404 8.28 4.88 -10.73
C GLN A 404 8.39 3.54 -10.03
N VAL A 405 9.54 2.87 -10.23
CA VAL A 405 10.02 1.80 -9.37
C VAL A 405 11.28 2.30 -8.69
N ILE A 406 11.25 2.37 -7.37
CA ILE A 406 12.39 2.82 -6.56
C ILE A 406 13.11 1.63 -5.95
N PHE A 407 14.45 1.68 -5.94
CA PHE A 407 15.30 0.56 -5.55
C PHE A 407 16.04 0.89 -4.26
N TYR A 408 15.89 0.03 -3.27
CA TYR A 408 16.57 0.13 -1.98
C TYR A 408 17.61 -0.97 -1.79
N ASP A 409 18.73 -0.58 -1.18
CA ASP A 409 19.81 -1.49 -0.78
C ASP A 409 19.35 -2.36 0.39
N VAL A 410 19.31 -3.67 0.18
CA VAL A 410 18.81 -4.61 1.19
C VAL A 410 19.73 -4.69 2.41
N ASP A 411 21.05 -4.53 2.22
CA ASP A 411 22.00 -4.58 3.33
C ASP A 411 21.86 -3.33 4.22
N ALA A 412 21.69 -2.14 3.62
CA ALA A 412 21.43 -0.92 4.36
C ALA A 412 20.10 -1.00 5.15
N LEU A 413 19.04 -1.51 4.53
CA LEU A 413 17.75 -1.74 5.21
C LEU A 413 17.87 -2.77 6.34
N GLY A 414 18.64 -3.84 6.12
CA GLY A 414 18.91 -4.84 7.15
C GLY A 414 19.66 -4.27 8.34
N GLN A 415 20.65 -3.43 8.10
CA GLN A 415 21.40 -2.73 9.16
C GLN A 415 20.51 -1.77 9.95
N THR A 416 19.54 -1.13 9.29
CA THR A 416 18.51 -0.34 9.97
C THR A 416 17.68 -1.19 10.93
N ALA A 417 17.20 -2.36 10.48
CA ALA A 417 16.44 -3.27 11.33
C ALA A 417 17.23 -3.78 12.55
N LEU A 418 18.56 -3.84 12.43
CA LEU A 418 19.48 -4.15 13.54
C LEU A 418 19.78 -2.93 14.44
N GLY A 419 19.23 -1.75 14.13
CA GLY A 419 19.49 -0.50 14.88
C GLY A 419 20.90 0.08 14.62
N GLN A 420 21.58 -0.34 13.55
CA GLN A 420 22.92 0.16 13.19
C GLN A 420 22.85 1.44 12.34
N HIS A 421 21.74 1.68 11.66
CA HIS A 421 21.43 2.89 10.91
C HIS A 421 20.07 3.45 11.32
N ASN A 422 19.93 4.75 11.20
CA ASN A 422 18.61 5.37 11.36
C ASN A 422 17.75 5.11 10.13
N PRO A 423 16.45 4.75 10.27
CA PRO A 423 15.56 4.45 9.14
C PRO A 423 15.47 5.54 8.08
N TRP A 424 15.59 6.80 8.48
CA TRP A 424 15.48 7.97 7.60
C TRP A 424 16.77 8.31 6.84
N THR A 425 17.87 7.59 7.07
CA THR A 425 19.14 7.82 6.35
C THR A 425 19.30 6.97 5.10
N VAL A 426 18.45 5.95 4.94
CA VAL A 426 18.50 5.07 3.78
C VAL A 426 17.67 5.67 2.66
N LEU A 427 18.31 6.04 1.56
CA LEU A 427 17.67 6.59 0.37
C LEU A 427 17.65 5.55 -0.76
N PRO A 428 16.70 5.64 -1.70
CA PRO A 428 16.75 4.82 -2.90
C PRO A 428 18.04 5.13 -3.68
N TYR A 429 18.74 4.11 -4.13
CA TYR A 429 19.95 4.30 -4.92
C TYR A 429 19.68 4.42 -6.42
N THR A 430 18.48 4.05 -6.86
CA THR A 430 18.06 4.14 -8.26
C THR A 430 16.54 4.34 -8.33
N ILE A 431 16.10 5.14 -9.29
CA ILE A 431 14.70 5.32 -9.68
C ILE A 431 14.60 4.87 -11.14
N TRP A 432 13.76 3.87 -11.37
CA TRP A 432 13.47 3.36 -12.70
C TRP A 432 12.10 3.82 -13.18
N ARG A 433 12.03 4.23 -14.45
CA ARG A 433 10.82 4.67 -15.12
C ARG A 433 10.56 3.74 -16.29
N PRO A 434 9.94 2.58 -16.06
CA PRO A 434 9.72 1.60 -17.13
C PRO A 434 8.76 2.17 -18.18
N THR A 435 9.25 2.39 -19.38
CA THR A 435 8.43 2.94 -20.49
C THR A 435 7.44 1.92 -21.04
N GLU A 436 7.70 0.65 -20.84
CA GLU A 436 6.83 -0.47 -21.23
C GLU A 436 5.54 -0.54 -20.40
N PHE A 437 5.51 0.15 -19.28
CA PHE A 437 4.42 0.16 -18.31
C PHE A 437 3.27 1.10 -18.69
N TYR A 438 3.18 1.52 -19.95
CA TYR A 438 2.19 2.49 -20.37
C TYR A 438 1.37 1.96 -21.54
N LEU A 439 0.40 1.09 -21.25
CA LEU A 439 -0.59 0.65 -22.21
C LEU A 439 -1.93 1.40 -22.09
N GLY A 440 -2.16 2.01 -20.93
CA GLY A 440 -3.29 2.89 -20.67
C GLY A 440 -2.92 4.37 -20.75
N PRO A 441 -3.78 5.28 -20.29
CA PRO A 441 -3.52 6.72 -20.24
C PRO A 441 -2.25 7.05 -19.46
N THR A 442 -1.32 7.79 -20.07
CA THR A 442 0.04 7.99 -19.54
C THR A 442 0.16 9.07 -18.47
N THR A 443 -0.91 9.82 -18.22
CA THR A 443 -0.89 11.01 -17.34
C THR A 443 -1.39 10.75 -15.93
N CYS A 444 -2.05 9.59 -15.72
CA CYS A 444 -2.63 9.21 -14.44
C CYS A 444 -1.81 8.12 -13.75
N TRP A 445 -2.03 7.97 -12.44
CA TRP A 445 -1.43 6.90 -11.66
C TRP A 445 -2.29 5.65 -11.76
N ASN A 446 -1.74 4.52 -12.16
CA ASN A 446 -2.51 3.28 -12.22
C ASN A 446 -1.61 2.07 -11.96
N ALA A 447 -0.70 2.21 -11.01
CA ALA A 447 0.09 1.08 -10.53
C ALA A 447 -0.72 0.25 -9.52
N GLY A 448 -0.63 -1.06 -9.64
CA GLY A 448 -1.15 -2.01 -8.67
C GLY A 448 -0.02 -2.71 -7.91
N GLY A 449 -0.22 -3.99 -7.57
CA GLY A 449 0.72 -4.81 -6.84
C GLY A 449 1.95 -5.23 -7.63
N MET A 450 2.92 -5.79 -6.90
CA MET A 450 4.15 -6.34 -7.43
C MET A 450 4.40 -7.72 -6.82
N ALA A 451 4.84 -8.69 -7.60
CA ALA A 451 5.20 -10.01 -7.14
C ALA A 451 6.51 -10.50 -7.76
N PHE A 452 7.24 -11.35 -7.05
CA PHE A 452 8.48 -11.93 -7.56
C PHE A 452 8.49 -13.46 -7.40
N ASP A 453 8.65 -14.14 -8.54
CA ASP A 453 8.90 -15.57 -8.64
C ASP A 453 10.41 -15.82 -8.49
N ARG A 454 10.83 -16.22 -7.29
CA ARG A 454 12.26 -16.43 -6.97
C ARG A 454 12.88 -17.59 -7.73
N GLU A 455 12.09 -18.63 -8.02
CA GLU A 455 12.59 -19.82 -8.69
C GLU A 455 12.91 -19.55 -10.16
N ASN A 456 11.97 -18.91 -10.88
CA ASN A 456 12.14 -18.57 -12.28
C ASN A 456 12.69 -17.15 -12.52
N ARG A 457 12.94 -16.39 -11.45
CA ARG A 457 13.47 -15.02 -11.48
C ARG A 457 12.63 -14.08 -12.34
N ARG A 458 11.30 -14.12 -12.15
CA ARG A 458 10.36 -13.29 -12.87
C ARG A 458 9.72 -12.27 -11.94
N LEU A 459 9.76 -11.01 -12.37
CA LEU A 459 9.10 -9.90 -11.72
C LEU A 459 7.78 -9.61 -12.45
N PHE A 460 6.71 -9.51 -11.68
CA PHE A 460 5.36 -9.17 -12.14
C PHE A 460 4.96 -7.82 -11.56
N MET A 461 4.44 -6.92 -12.39
CA MET A 461 3.91 -5.62 -11.97
C MET A 461 2.57 -5.37 -12.65
N VAL A 462 1.60 -4.91 -11.89
CA VAL A 462 0.25 -4.61 -12.38
C VAL A 462 0.15 -3.17 -12.88
N GLU A 463 -0.35 -2.99 -14.09
CA GLU A 463 -0.90 -1.74 -14.60
C GLU A 463 -2.42 -1.82 -14.58
N ARG A 464 -3.09 -0.83 -14.01
CA ARG A 464 -4.54 -0.73 -13.83
C ARG A 464 -5.08 0.47 -14.60
N GLY A 465 -6.41 0.55 -14.71
CA GLY A 465 -7.07 1.72 -15.32
C GLY A 465 -6.74 1.87 -16.79
N LEU A 466 -6.73 0.76 -17.54
CA LEU A 466 -6.44 0.78 -18.97
C LEU A 466 -7.54 1.44 -19.78
N ASP A 467 -8.74 1.49 -19.24
CA ASP A 467 -9.88 2.20 -19.78
C ASP A 467 -10.78 2.76 -18.66
N ASP A 468 -11.56 3.80 -18.98
CA ASP A 468 -12.43 4.46 -18.03
C ASP A 468 -13.72 3.69 -17.71
N ASP A 469 -14.08 2.71 -18.57
CA ASP A 469 -15.37 1.99 -18.47
C ASP A 469 -15.29 0.79 -17.54
N THR A 470 -14.15 0.07 -17.57
CA THR A 470 -13.98 -1.21 -16.89
C THR A 470 -12.84 -1.23 -15.88
N ASN A 471 -11.99 -0.21 -15.89
CA ASN A 471 -10.77 -0.16 -15.09
C ASN A 471 -9.98 -1.48 -15.20
N ALA A 472 -9.81 -1.95 -16.44
CA ALA A 472 -9.12 -3.20 -16.75
C ALA A 472 -7.66 -3.16 -16.32
N ALA A 473 -7.06 -4.32 -16.11
CA ALA A 473 -5.68 -4.44 -15.66
C ALA A 473 -4.89 -5.46 -16.50
N VAL A 474 -3.58 -5.18 -16.63
CA VAL A 474 -2.59 -6.10 -17.20
C VAL A 474 -1.47 -6.35 -16.21
N VAL A 475 -0.79 -7.48 -16.41
CA VAL A 475 0.41 -7.83 -15.65
C VAL A 475 1.59 -7.81 -16.61
N HIS A 476 2.53 -6.92 -16.35
CA HIS A 476 3.80 -6.86 -17.03
C HIS A 476 4.80 -7.83 -16.42
N VAL A 477 5.67 -8.41 -17.25
CA VAL A 477 6.62 -9.45 -16.84
C VAL A 477 8.03 -9.07 -17.27
N TRP A 478 8.97 -9.15 -16.31
CA TRP A 478 10.40 -9.03 -16.54
C TRP A 478 11.10 -10.27 -16.00
N SER A 479 12.21 -10.64 -16.64
CA SER A 479 13.14 -11.66 -16.15
C SER A 479 14.49 -11.07 -15.74
N LEU A 480 15.21 -11.78 -14.82
CA LEU A 480 16.56 -11.47 -14.36
C LEU A 480 17.58 -12.45 -14.94
#